data_45f40eb97ac7a015caab1a0912026536
#
_entry.id   45f40eb97ac7a015caab1a0912026536
#
_cell.length_a   1.000
_cell.length_b   1.000
_cell.length_c   1.000
_cell.angle_alpha   90.00
_cell.angle_beta   90.00
_cell.angle_gamma   90.00
#
_symmetry.space_group_name_H-M   'P 1'
#
loop_
_entity.id
_entity.type
_entity.pdbx_description
1 polymer ?
#
loop_
_entity_poly.entity_id
_entity_poly.type
_entity_poly.pdbx_seq_one_letter_code
_entity_poly.pdbx_strand_id
1 'polypeptide(L)'
;MASLIIDVFLLVLLVLIAVMVVRTCKLYAVIVMSGAYSLTSAAIFVNLDAVDVAFTEAAVGAGISTILFLAVMAYVPADEKPGLTRNFLAGFICIGAGALLLLAVTDLPSFGDPMSQVHQHVAPRYLTESGSALHIPNVVTTVLASYRGFD
;
A
#
# COMPACT_ATOMS: atom_id res chain seq x y z
N MET A 1 -7.55 -2.28 -22.32
CA MET A 1 -6.34 -1.56 -22.78
C MET A 1 -6.15 -0.23 -22.07
N ALA A 2 -7.19 0.60 -21.91
CA ALA A 2 -7.06 1.88 -21.19
C ALA A 2 -6.65 1.69 -19.71
N SER A 3 -7.22 0.74 -18.99
CA SER A 3 -6.84 0.42 -17.60
C SER A 3 -5.36 0.05 -17.48
N LEU A 4 -4.86 -0.81 -18.34
CA LEU A 4 -3.45 -1.20 -18.33
C LEU A 4 -2.49 -0.02 -18.51
N ILE A 5 -2.84 0.96 -19.37
CA ILE A 5 -2.03 2.16 -19.57
C ILE A 5 -2.02 3.01 -18.30
N ILE A 6 -3.17 3.15 -17.65
CA ILE A 6 -3.30 3.86 -16.37
C ILE A 6 -2.48 3.16 -15.28
N ASP A 7 -2.57 1.84 -15.17
CA ASP A 7 -1.80 1.06 -14.20
C ASP A 7 -0.29 1.25 -14.38
N VAL A 8 0.20 1.09 -15.60
CA VAL A 8 1.63 1.27 -15.90
C VAL A 8 2.08 2.69 -15.58
N PHE A 9 1.27 3.70 -15.93
CA PHE A 9 1.58 5.10 -15.63
C PHE A 9 1.66 5.34 -14.10
N LEU A 10 0.67 4.86 -13.35
CA LEU A 10 0.64 5.01 -11.88
C LEU A 10 1.78 4.26 -11.21
N LEU A 11 2.12 3.05 -11.67
CA LEU A 11 3.26 2.29 -11.14
C LEU A 11 4.59 2.99 -11.42
N VAL A 12 4.80 3.54 -12.62
CA VAL A 12 5.99 4.33 -12.93
C VAL A 12 6.07 5.57 -12.04
N LEU A 13 4.96 6.29 -11.87
CA LEU A 13 4.89 7.45 -10.99
C LEU A 13 5.24 7.08 -9.55
N LEU A 14 4.71 5.97 -9.04
CA LEU A 14 4.99 5.47 -7.70
C LEU A 14 6.47 5.17 -7.49
N VAL A 15 7.12 4.51 -8.47
CA VAL A 15 8.57 4.25 -8.43
C VAL A 15 9.37 5.56 -8.45
N LEU A 16 8.97 6.54 -9.27
CA LEU A 16 9.64 7.83 -9.32
C LEU A 16 9.56 8.56 -7.97
N ILE A 17 8.37 8.60 -7.36
CA ILE A 17 8.18 9.21 -6.03
C ILE A 17 9.04 8.48 -4.99
N ALA A 18 9.05 7.15 -4.98
CA ALA A 18 9.86 6.36 -4.05
C ALA A 18 11.36 6.68 -4.18
N VAL A 19 11.88 6.76 -5.41
CA VAL A 19 13.27 7.14 -5.67
C VAL A 19 13.56 8.57 -5.19
N MET A 20 12.64 9.51 -5.40
CA MET A 20 12.79 10.89 -4.93
C MET A 20 12.80 10.98 -3.41
N VAL A 21 11.93 10.23 -2.71
CA VAL A 21 11.90 10.13 -1.25
C VAL A 21 13.25 9.69 -0.71
N VAL A 22 13.81 8.60 -1.25
CA VAL A 22 15.11 8.05 -0.80
C VAL A 22 16.27 8.99 -1.08
N ARG A 23 16.18 9.86 -2.09
CA ARG A 23 17.26 10.79 -2.46
C ARG A 23 17.19 12.15 -1.79
N THR A 24 16.06 12.49 -1.17
CA THR A 24 15.82 13.82 -0.61
C THR A 24 16.26 13.83 0.86
N CYS A 25 17.12 14.81 1.22
CA CYS A 25 17.59 14.99 2.59
C CYS A 25 16.72 15.98 3.41
N LYS A 26 15.77 16.65 2.79
CA LYS A 26 14.87 17.59 3.46
C LYS A 26 13.66 16.85 4.00
N LEU A 27 13.55 16.69 5.31
CA LEU A 27 12.49 15.89 5.93
C LEU A 27 11.08 16.40 5.59
N TYR A 28 10.89 17.71 5.49
CA TYR A 28 9.60 18.28 5.06
C TYR A 28 9.19 17.78 3.66
N ALA A 29 10.13 17.81 2.70
CA ALA A 29 9.87 17.32 1.35
C ALA A 29 9.61 15.80 1.33
N VAL A 30 10.32 15.03 2.15
CA VAL A 30 10.09 13.59 2.32
C VAL A 30 8.66 13.32 2.80
N ILE A 31 8.18 14.06 3.81
CA ILE A 31 6.82 13.89 4.34
C ILE A 31 5.76 14.17 3.27
N VAL A 32 5.89 15.29 2.55
CA VAL A 32 4.95 15.64 1.49
C VAL A 32 4.96 14.61 0.35
N MET A 33 6.15 14.16 -0.07
CA MET A 33 6.29 13.11 -1.09
C MET A 33 5.76 11.76 -0.62
N SER A 34 5.88 11.42 0.67
CA SER A 34 5.28 10.22 1.24
C SER A 34 3.75 10.26 1.18
N GLY A 35 3.14 11.42 1.46
CA GLY A 35 1.71 11.61 1.25
C GLY A 35 1.29 11.46 -0.23
N ALA A 36 2.09 12.00 -1.15
CA ALA A 36 1.84 11.83 -2.58
C ALA A 36 1.99 10.35 -3.03
N TYR A 37 2.94 9.62 -2.43
CA TYR A 37 3.09 8.17 -2.64
C TYR A 37 1.82 7.42 -2.24
N SER A 38 1.29 7.67 -1.03
CA SER A 38 0.04 7.07 -0.55
C SER A 38 -1.16 7.41 -1.43
N LEU A 39 -1.29 8.65 -1.91
CA LEU A 39 -2.36 9.02 -2.84
C LEU A 39 -2.24 8.28 -4.18
N THR A 40 -1.01 8.12 -4.69
CA THR A 40 -0.77 7.36 -5.92
C THR A 40 -1.09 5.88 -5.72
N SER A 41 -0.71 5.31 -4.58
CA SER A 41 -1.07 3.95 -4.18
C SER A 41 -2.60 3.77 -4.08
N ALA A 42 -3.30 4.71 -3.44
CA ALA A 42 -4.75 4.71 -3.38
C ALA A 42 -5.41 4.75 -4.78
N ALA A 43 -4.85 5.54 -5.70
CA ALA A 43 -5.34 5.58 -7.09
C ALA A 43 -5.17 4.22 -7.80
N ILE A 44 -4.08 3.50 -7.54
CA ILE A 44 -3.88 2.12 -8.06
C ILE A 44 -4.96 1.19 -7.48
N PHE A 45 -5.23 1.25 -6.18
CA PHE A 45 -6.28 0.43 -5.55
C PHE A 45 -7.68 0.72 -6.12
N VAL A 46 -7.99 1.99 -6.43
CA VAL A 46 -9.25 2.32 -7.13
C VAL A 46 -9.31 1.64 -8.50
N ASN A 47 -8.22 1.67 -9.27
CA ASN A 47 -8.19 1.06 -10.60
C ASN A 47 -8.25 -0.49 -10.55
N LEU A 48 -7.89 -1.08 -9.41
CA LEU A 48 -8.02 -2.51 -9.12
C LEU A 48 -9.36 -2.89 -8.47
N ASP A 49 -10.37 -2.00 -8.49
CA ASP A 49 -11.68 -2.16 -7.87
C ASP A 49 -11.65 -2.40 -6.34
N ALA A 50 -10.54 -2.07 -5.68
CA ALA A 50 -10.36 -2.17 -4.22
C ALA A 50 -10.62 -0.81 -3.53
N VAL A 51 -11.82 -0.26 -3.70
CA VAL A 51 -12.18 1.10 -3.27
C VAL A 51 -12.05 1.30 -1.76
N ASP A 52 -12.43 0.30 -0.95
CA ASP A 52 -12.34 0.37 0.52
C ASP A 52 -10.88 0.49 0.97
N VAL A 53 -9.96 -0.27 0.35
CA VAL A 53 -8.53 -0.19 0.62
C VAL A 53 -7.96 1.15 0.16
N ALA A 54 -8.38 1.63 -1.00
CA ALA A 54 -7.97 2.94 -1.52
C ALA A 54 -8.35 4.08 -0.56
N PHE A 55 -9.57 4.03 -0.01
CA PHE A 55 -10.05 5.03 0.93
C PHE A 55 -9.25 5.02 2.24
N THR A 56 -8.97 3.84 2.79
CA THR A 56 -8.16 3.72 4.02
C THR A 56 -6.71 4.16 3.79
N GLU A 57 -6.10 3.81 2.66
CA GLU A 57 -4.75 4.25 2.29
C GLU A 57 -4.68 5.77 2.14
N ALA A 58 -5.64 6.40 1.46
CA ALA A 58 -5.69 7.85 1.32
C ALA A 58 -5.90 8.55 2.68
N ALA A 59 -6.82 8.05 3.51
CA ALA A 59 -7.13 8.65 4.81
C ALA A 59 -5.96 8.56 5.79
N VAL A 60 -5.34 7.39 5.90
CA VAL A 60 -4.25 7.16 6.86
C VAL A 60 -2.91 7.61 6.28
N GLY A 61 -2.55 7.15 5.09
CA GLY A 61 -1.24 7.40 4.50
C GLY A 61 -1.04 8.86 4.07
N ALA A 62 -1.98 9.41 3.31
CA ALA A 62 -1.87 10.80 2.87
C ALA A 62 -2.38 11.81 3.92
N GLY A 63 -3.40 11.46 4.72
CA GLY A 63 -4.00 12.34 5.71
C GLY A 63 -3.29 12.28 7.05
N ILE A 64 -3.66 11.30 7.86
CA ILE A 64 -3.28 11.21 9.28
C ILE A 64 -1.76 11.13 9.45
N SER A 65 -1.09 10.26 8.71
CA SER A 65 0.36 10.07 8.82
C SER A 65 1.13 11.35 8.47
N THR A 66 0.70 12.07 7.44
CA THR A 66 1.31 13.35 7.03
C THR A 66 1.20 14.39 8.14
N ILE A 67 0.02 14.52 8.77
CA ILE A 67 -0.19 15.47 9.86
C ILE A 67 0.68 15.10 11.07
N LEU A 68 0.74 13.82 11.44
CA LEU A 68 1.56 13.36 12.56
C LEU A 68 3.05 13.60 12.31
N PHE A 69 3.55 13.32 11.10
CA PHE A 69 4.94 13.60 10.77
C PHE A 69 5.25 15.09 10.76
N LEU A 70 4.34 15.94 10.27
CA LEU A 70 4.52 17.38 10.32
C LEU A 70 4.53 17.89 11.78
N ALA A 71 3.72 17.32 12.66
CA ALA A 71 3.74 17.65 14.09
C ALA A 71 5.09 17.26 14.74
N VAL A 72 5.64 16.10 14.40
CA VAL A 72 6.96 15.65 14.88
C VAL A 72 8.09 16.54 14.37
N MET A 73 7.95 17.12 13.17
CA MET A 73 8.95 18.05 12.61
C MET A 73 9.20 19.28 13.48
N ALA A 74 8.27 19.64 14.37
CA ALA A 74 8.50 20.72 15.33
C ALA A 74 9.61 20.41 16.36
N TYR A 75 9.95 19.14 16.52
CA TYR A 75 10.91 18.64 17.52
C TYR A 75 12.18 18.07 16.93
N VAL A 76 12.28 17.98 15.60
CA VAL A 76 13.39 17.33 14.87
C VAL A 76 14.04 18.34 13.93
N PRO A 77 15.40 18.28 13.71
CA PRO A 77 16.05 19.10 12.71
C PRO A 77 15.45 18.90 11.32
N ALA A 78 15.29 19.99 10.57
CA ALA A 78 14.64 19.98 9.26
C ALA A 78 15.41 19.20 8.18
N ASP A 79 16.74 19.07 8.33
CA ASP A 79 17.61 18.42 7.36
C ASP A 79 18.23 17.17 7.98
N GLU A 80 18.18 16.08 7.23
CA GLU A 80 18.92 14.87 7.53
C GLU A 80 20.38 15.08 7.19
N LYS A 81 21.29 14.75 8.13
CA LYS A 81 22.72 14.73 7.84
C LYS A 81 23.01 13.53 6.94
N PRO A 82 23.52 13.74 5.72
CA PRO A 82 23.87 12.62 4.86
C PRO A 82 24.88 11.74 5.58
N GLY A 83 24.46 10.53 5.95
CA GLY A 83 25.36 9.53 6.52
C GLY A 83 26.45 9.19 5.50
N LEU A 84 27.71 9.41 5.86
CA LEU A 84 28.88 9.17 5.00
C LEU A 84 29.08 7.69 4.68
N THR A 85 28.43 6.81 5.42
CA THR A 85 28.46 5.36 5.20
C THR A 85 27.23 4.95 4.40
N ARG A 86 27.42 4.82 3.11
CA ARG A 86 26.52 4.07 2.25
C ARG A 86 26.37 2.67 2.87
N ASN A 87 25.29 2.41 3.55
CA ASN A 87 25.07 1.13 4.22
C ASN A 87 24.84 0.05 3.14
N PHE A 88 25.95 -0.54 2.66
CA PHE A 88 25.92 -1.69 1.76
C PHE A 88 25.06 -2.83 2.33
N LEU A 89 25.08 -2.98 3.66
CA LEU A 89 24.23 -3.97 4.35
C LEU A 89 22.74 -3.66 4.15
N ALA A 90 22.31 -2.41 4.28
CA ALA A 90 20.92 -2.02 4.03
C ALA A 90 20.51 -2.27 2.57
N GLY A 91 21.37 -1.91 1.63
CA GLY A 91 21.15 -2.20 0.21
C GLY A 91 21.03 -3.70 -0.07
N PHE A 92 21.92 -4.50 0.51
CA PHE A 92 21.90 -5.95 0.38
C PHE A 92 20.60 -6.56 0.95
N ILE A 93 20.18 -6.11 2.14
CA ILE A 93 18.92 -6.54 2.76
C ILE A 93 17.72 -6.17 1.88
N CYS A 94 17.66 -4.95 1.36
CA CYS A 94 16.57 -4.51 0.46
C CYS A 94 16.52 -5.32 -0.83
N ILE A 95 17.67 -5.58 -1.46
CA ILE A 95 17.74 -6.41 -2.68
C ILE A 95 17.33 -7.85 -2.36
N GLY A 96 17.82 -8.41 -1.26
CA GLY A 96 17.44 -9.75 -0.82
C GLY A 96 15.95 -9.88 -0.54
N ALA A 97 15.36 -8.94 0.19
CA ALA A 97 13.92 -8.90 0.44
C ALA A 97 13.12 -8.74 -0.86
N GLY A 98 13.55 -7.86 -1.76
CA GLY A 98 12.92 -7.69 -3.07
C GLY A 98 12.98 -8.96 -3.92
N ALA A 99 14.11 -9.67 -3.93
CA ALA A 99 14.25 -10.94 -4.65
C ALA A 99 13.32 -12.02 -4.07
N LEU A 100 13.22 -12.12 -2.74
CA LEU A 100 12.29 -13.06 -2.09
C LEU A 100 10.83 -12.75 -2.41
N LEU A 101 10.45 -11.47 -2.45
CA LEU A 101 9.10 -11.06 -2.85
C LEU A 101 8.81 -11.41 -4.32
N LEU A 102 9.78 -11.21 -5.22
CA LEU A 102 9.63 -11.60 -6.62
C LEU A 102 9.46 -13.11 -6.78
N LEU A 103 10.21 -13.90 -6.01
CA LEU A 103 10.04 -15.37 -5.98
C LEU A 103 8.65 -15.75 -5.45
N ALA A 104 8.18 -15.11 -4.38
CA ALA A 104 6.86 -15.38 -3.82
C ALA A 104 5.73 -15.08 -4.81
N VAL A 105 5.88 -14.07 -5.67
CA VAL A 105 4.89 -13.75 -6.72
C VAL A 105 4.77 -14.86 -7.76
N THR A 106 5.84 -15.64 -8.02
CA THR A 106 5.78 -16.74 -8.99
C THR A 106 4.88 -17.91 -8.57
N ASP A 107 4.65 -18.05 -7.26
CA ASP A 107 3.77 -19.07 -6.67
C ASP A 107 2.30 -18.64 -6.60
N LEU A 108 2.01 -17.37 -6.89
CA LEU A 108 0.63 -16.88 -6.86
C LEU A 108 -0.14 -17.36 -8.11
N PRO A 109 -1.45 -17.70 -7.96
CA PRO A 109 -2.30 -17.97 -9.10
C PRO A 109 -2.41 -16.76 -10.02
N SER A 110 -2.74 -17.01 -11.29
CA SER A 110 -2.89 -15.95 -12.28
C SER A 110 -3.89 -14.89 -11.81
N PHE A 111 -3.57 -13.62 -12.06
CA PHE A 111 -4.45 -12.51 -11.70
C PHE A 111 -5.82 -12.67 -12.40
N GLY A 112 -6.90 -12.61 -11.59
CA GLY A 112 -8.27 -12.73 -12.08
C GLY A 112 -8.72 -14.17 -12.37
N ASP A 113 -7.98 -15.19 -11.97
CA ASP A 113 -8.40 -16.58 -12.11
C ASP A 113 -9.57 -16.92 -11.16
N PRO A 114 -10.79 -17.18 -11.68
CA PRO A 114 -11.95 -17.50 -10.85
C PRO A 114 -11.82 -18.84 -10.13
N MET A 115 -10.92 -19.72 -10.58
CA MET A 115 -10.66 -21.02 -9.96
C MET A 115 -9.56 -20.96 -8.90
N SER A 116 -8.99 -19.81 -8.63
CA SER A 116 -7.97 -19.65 -7.59
C SER A 116 -8.51 -20.07 -6.22
N GLN A 117 -7.62 -20.58 -5.38
CA GLN A 117 -7.94 -21.10 -4.05
C GLN A 117 -8.66 -20.05 -3.17
N VAL A 118 -8.36 -18.78 -3.33
CA VAL A 118 -9.00 -17.67 -2.61
C VAL A 118 -10.51 -17.62 -2.90
N HIS A 119 -10.91 -17.81 -4.16
CA HIS A 119 -12.31 -17.78 -4.57
C HIS A 119 -13.09 -19.05 -4.19
N GLN A 120 -12.40 -20.16 -3.95
CA GLN A 120 -13.04 -21.46 -3.67
C GLN A 120 -13.12 -21.79 -2.18
N HIS A 121 -12.35 -21.12 -1.32
CA HIS A 121 -12.25 -21.45 0.10
C HIS A 121 -13.19 -20.61 0.97
N VAL A 122 -12.76 -19.44 1.41
CA VAL A 122 -13.51 -18.60 2.37
C VAL A 122 -14.33 -17.49 1.73
N ALA A 123 -13.98 -17.04 0.52
CA ALA A 123 -14.68 -15.95 -0.15
C ALA A 123 -16.17 -16.24 -0.37
N PRO A 124 -16.62 -17.44 -0.81
CA PRO A 124 -18.03 -17.73 -0.95
C PRO A 124 -18.82 -17.54 0.35
N ARG A 125 -18.28 -17.98 1.47
CA ARG A 125 -18.90 -17.81 2.78
C ARG A 125 -19.06 -16.33 3.16
N TYR A 126 -18.03 -15.54 2.99
CA TYR A 126 -18.09 -14.10 3.28
C TYR A 126 -19.12 -13.38 2.38
N LEU A 127 -19.19 -13.74 1.12
CA LEU A 127 -20.10 -13.11 0.17
C LEU A 127 -21.58 -13.47 0.42
N THR A 128 -21.87 -14.72 0.81
CA THR A 128 -23.25 -15.21 0.96
C THR A 128 -23.80 -15.04 2.37
N GLU A 129 -23.00 -15.22 3.41
CA GLU A 129 -23.48 -15.26 4.80
C GLU A 129 -23.36 -13.92 5.52
N SER A 130 -22.40 -13.04 5.14
CA SER A 130 -22.13 -11.83 5.90
C SER A 130 -23.30 -10.87 5.99
N GLY A 131 -24.02 -10.68 4.88
CA GLY A 131 -25.19 -9.79 4.82
C GLY A 131 -26.33 -10.23 5.72
N SER A 132 -26.60 -11.54 5.80
CA SER A 132 -27.65 -12.09 6.64
C SER A 132 -27.26 -12.20 8.11
N ALA A 133 -25.98 -12.49 8.39
CA ALA A 133 -25.49 -12.69 9.74
C ALA A 133 -25.28 -11.38 10.52
N LEU A 134 -24.80 -10.34 9.85
CA LEU A 134 -24.37 -9.10 10.51
C LEU A 134 -25.17 -7.86 10.06
N HIS A 135 -26.03 -7.99 9.04
CA HIS A 135 -26.84 -6.91 8.48
C HIS A 135 -26.04 -5.67 8.02
N ILE A 136 -24.76 -5.86 7.68
CA ILE A 136 -23.86 -4.84 7.15
C ILE A 136 -23.73 -5.06 5.64
N PRO A 137 -24.07 -4.08 4.80
CA PRO A 137 -24.06 -4.25 3.35
C PRO A 137 -22.64 -4.36 2.76
N ASN A 138 -21.63 -3.81 3.44
CA ASN A 138 -20.23 -3.85 2.99
C ASN A 138 -19.53 -5.09 3.54
N VAL A 139 -19.17 -6.02 2.65
CA VAL A 139 -18.50 -7.29 3.00
C VAL A 139 -17.10 -7.06 3.55
N VAL A 140 -16.34 -6.08 3.02
CA VAL A 140 -14.98 -5.78 3.49
C VAL A 140 -15.01 -5.31 4.95
N THR A 141 -15.91 -4.39 5.27
CA THR A 141 -16.12 -3.91 6.65
C THR A 141 -16.52 -5.06 7.58
N THR A 142 -17.40 -5.94 7.12
CA THR A 142 -17.85 -7.12 7.87
C THR A 142 -16.69 -8.06 8.19
N VAL A 143 -15.85 -8.36 7.20
CA VAL A 143 -14.68 -9.23 7.38
C VAL A 143 -13.68 -8.61 8.36
N LEU A 144 -13.32 -7.36 8.18
CA LEU A 144 -12.32 -6.67 9.01
C LEU A 144 -12.81 -6.44 10.44
N ALA A 145 -14.08 -6.11 10.63
CA ALA A 145 -14.60 -5.76 11.96
C ALA A 145 -15.08 -6.98 12.78
N SER A 146 -15.49 -8.06 12.14
CA SER A 146 -16.11 -9.19 12.83
C SER A 146 -15.38 -10.51 12.61
N TYR A 147 -15.18 -10.93 11.37
CA TYR A 147 -14.58 -12.25 11.10
C TYR A 147 -13.09 -12.29 11.42
N ARG A 148 -12.37 -11.20 11.15
CA ARG A 148 -10.93 -11.08 11.34
C ARG A 148 -10.53 -9.89 12.22
N GLY A 149 -11.40 -9.46 13.11
CA GLY A 149 -11.17 -8.30 13.96
C GLY A 149 -10.03 -8.46 14.99
N PHE A 150 -9.56 -9.68 15.22
CA PHE A 150 -8.49 -10.00 16.16
C PHE A 150 -7.24 -10.64 15.52
N ASP A 151 -7.17 -10.70 14.21
CA ASP A 151 -6.02 -11.26 13.48
C ASP A 151 -4.84 -10.30 13.36
#